data_bd01c83290e5b07aa9959f9cfa265edd
#
_entry.id   bd01c83290e5b07aa9959f9cfa265edd
#
_cell.length_a   1.000
_cell.length_b   1.000
_cell.length_c   1.000
_cell.angle_alpha   90.00
_cell.angle_beta   90.00
_cell.angle_gamma   90.00
#
_symmetry.space_group_name_H-M   'P 1'
#
loop_
_entity.id
_entity.type
_entity.pdbx_description
1 polymer ?
#
loop_
_entity_poly.entity_id
_entity_poly.type
_entity_poly.pdbx_seq_one_letter_code
_entity_poly.pdbx_strand_id
1 'polypeptide(L)'
;MLIILKPTNDCNCRCVYCSASYPHQVSTGRMTAAVFESILGKAVEYQRTRPGDSVQFLWHGGEPLLMKPDFYARVVDLTESYGRDSGVNISHIMQSNLHLLNAANAPVIARLLAKGALSSSFEVLDGVRLTKNPGSDYMKDFERGLKVAVDHGLSVNAVYVVHKKSLARWERVLSYVMDSPLRGLRLSPLEKLGRARGRVFDDLGITALEWGEFLWNSYSWLAGRPHKPVEPFEEWGLSRSPSMSGGSCAYKSCLDGILAFDFAGRAFGCGHFLDKQLSCYGNIRNRGFQTLLDDSARQMVLNRKAFLSRTECAGCPVWDHCRGGCPMDGRQENILPYRRTAWCAGHKYYFERLDAASRMASAPVKRTASRVARRVSPVRMKGSGRKDSRTKK
;
A
#
# COMPACT_ATOMS: atom_id res chain seq x y z
N MET A 1 -5.15 0.33 15.94
CA MET A 1 -4.95 1.76 15.61
C MET A 1 -3.65 1.93 14.85
N LEU A 2 -3.61 2.79 13.81
CA LEU A 2 -2.40 3.14 13.05
C LEU A 2 -1.95 4.57 13.37
N ILE A 3 -0.70 4.72 13.80
CA ILE A 3 -0.09 6.01 14.09
C ILE A 3 1.06 6.26 13.10
N ILE A 4 0.89 7.24 12.22
CA ILE A 4 1.92 7.62 11.26
C ILE A 4 2.85 8.63 11.92
N LEU A 5 4.13 8.30 11.95
CA LEU A 5 5.18 9.16 12.52
C LEU A 5 6.05 9.73 11.40
N LYS A 6 6.18 11.04 11.38
CA LYS A 6 7.11 11.74 10.50
C LYS A 6 8.28 12.29 11.34
N PRO A 7 9.33 11.46 11.57
CA PRO A 7 10.40 11.83 12.50
C PRO A 7 11.28 12.96 11.96
N THR A 8 11.27 13.19 10.64
CA THR A 8 11.93 14.32 9.98
C THR A 8 11.28 14.61 8.62
N ASN A 9 11.40 15.85 8.16
CA ASN A 9 11.05 16.27 6.79
C ASN A 9 12.23 16.08 5.82
N ASP A 10 13.44 15.89 6.33
CA ASP A 10 14.63 15.72 5.50
C ASP A 10 14.61 14.39 4.74
N CYS A 11 15.17 14.40 3.55
CA CYS A 11 15.36 13.19 2.72
C CYS A 11 16.70 13.29 1.98
N ASN A 12 17.37 12.17 1.80
CA ASN A 12 18.58 12.03 0.98
C ASN A 12 18.26 11.94 -0.53
N CYS A 13 16.97 11.88 -0.90
CA CYS A 13 16.49 11.86 -2.28
C CYS A 13 15.74 13.16 -2.64
N ARG A 14 15.62 13.41 -3.95
CA ARG A 14 14.86 14.52 -4.52
C ARG A 14 13.95 14.08 -5.66
N CYS A 15 13.17 13.02 -5.43
CA CYS A 15 12.22 12.49 -6.41
C CYS A 15 11.35 13.61 -6.99
N VAL A 16 11.19 13.64 -8.32
CA VAL A 16 10.51 14.76 -9.01
C VAL A 16 9.02 14.85 -8.63
N TYR A 17 8.39 13.72 -8.33
CA TYR A 17 6.97 13.62 -7.98
C TYR A 17 6.71 13.39 -6.46
N CYS A 18 7.65 13.69 -5.59
CA CYS A 18 7.50 13.42 -4.16
C CYS A 18 6.23 14.05 -3.58
N SER A 19 5.27 13.23 -3.17
CA SER A 19 4.00 13.67 -2.58
C SER A 19 4.15 14.30 -1.20
N ALA A 20 5.23 13.94 -0.48
CA ALA A 20 5.50 14.39 0.89
C ALA A 20 6.35 15.68 0.97
N SER A 21 6.75 16.28 -0.16
CA SER A 21 7.61 17.46 -0.19
C SER A 21 6.85 18.70 -0.64
N TYR A 22 6.70 19.66 0.25
CA TYR A 22 6.02 20.93 0.02
C TYR A 22 6.94 22.12 0.32
N PRO A 23 6.81 23.25 -0.42
CA PRO A 23 7.67 24.44 -0.20
C PRO A 23 7.57 25.03 1.21
N HIS A 24 6.40 24.94 1.86
CA HIS A 24 6.19 25.44 3.22
C HIS A 24 6.77 24.55 4.33
N GLN A 25 7.27 23.36 3.99
CA GLN A 25 7.93 22.48 4.95
C GLN A 25 9.36 22.97 5.21
N VAL A 26 9.45 24.11 5.87
CA VAL A 26 10.72 24.67 6.30
C VAL A 26 11.04 24.09 7.67
N SER A 27 11.71 22.96 7.74
CA SER A 27 12.28 22.53 9.01
C SER A 27 13.19 21.34 8.86
N THR A 28 14.38 21.48 9.38
CA THR A 28 15.37 20.44 9.62
C THR A 28 15.14 19.74 10.98
N GLY A 29 13.92 19.88 11.54
CA GLY A 29 13.58 19.27 12.84
C GLY A 29 13.63 17.75 12.80
N ARG A 30 13.98 17.19 13.97
CA ARG A 30 14.01 15.74 14.19
C ARG A 30 13.20 15.40 15.45
N MET A 31 12.46 14.31 15.38
CA MET A 31 11.71 13.78 16.53
C MET A 31 12.69 13.36 17.63
N THR A 32 12.42 13.78 18.85
CA THR A 32 13.16 13.32 20.03
C THR A 32 12.50 12.06 20.62
N ALA A 33 13.25 11.27 21.37
CA ALA A 33 12.69 10.13 22.11
C ALA A 33 11.57 10.56 23.06
N ALA A 34 11.65 11.76 23.68
CA ALA A 34 10.61 12.30 24.55
C ALA A 34 9.31 12.60 23.81
N VAL A 35 9.37 13.07 22.56
CA VAL A 35 8.16 13.25 21.73
C VAL A 35 7.54 11.90 21.40
N PHE A 36 8.36 10.92 20.99
CA PHE A 36 7.86 9.57 20.72
C PHE A 36 7.23 8.95 21.97
N GLU A 37 7.89 9.04 23.11
CA GLU A 37 7.39 8.51 24.40
C GLU A 37 6.06 9.15 24.80
N SER A 38 5.88 10.46 24.58
CA SER A 38 4.60 11.14 24.81
C SER A 38 3.48 10.61 23.91
N ILE A 39 3.80 10.30 22.64
CA ILE A 39 2.84 9.69 21.70
C ILE A 39 2.53 8.26 22.12
N LEU A 40 3.54 7.46 22.40
CA LEU A 40 3.43 6.06 22.81
C LEU A 40 2.61 5.92 24.09
N GLY A 41 2.94 6.66 25.15
CA GLY A 41 2.27 6.58 26.43
C GLY A 41 0.77 6.87 26.32
N LYS A 42 0.42 7.97 25.64
CA LYS A 42 -1.00 8.34 25.45
C LYS A 42 -1.76 7.40 24.51
N ALA A 43 -1.09 6.83 23.51
CA ALA A 43 -1.68 5.82 22.64
C ALA A 43 -1.94 4.52 23.38
N VAL A 44 -1.02 4.08 24.21
CA VAL A 44 -1.16 2.89 25.06
C VAL A 44 -2.26 3.10 26.10
N GLU A 45 -2.28 4.23 26.80
CA GLU A 45 -3.34 4.58 27.76
C GLU A 45 -4.73 4.53 27.10
N TYR A 46 -4.87 5.14 25.93
CA TYR A 46 -6.10 5.10 25.14
C TYR A 46 -6.49 3.67 24.77
N GLN A 47 -5.51 2.83 24.39
CA GLN A 47 -5.72 1.47 23.90
C GLN A 47 -6.08 0.49 25.04
N ARG A 48 -5.53 0.68 26.25
CA ARG A 48 -5.85 -0.15 27.42
C ARG A 48 -7.35 -0.21 27.74
N THR A 49 -8.12 0.79 27.35
CA THR A 49 -9.59 0.82 27.52
C THR A 49 -10.33 0.07 26.40
N ARG A 50 -9.60 -0.53 25.45
CA ARG A 50 -10.15 -1.22 24.26
C ARG A 50 -9.46 -2.57 24.07
N PRO A 51 -9.84 -3.58 24.86
CA PRO A 51 -9.20 -4.91 24.83
C PRO A 51 -9.28 -5.54 23.42
N GLY A 52 -8.21 -6.20 23.00
CA GLY A 52 -8.11 -6.88 21.70
C GLY A 52 -7.58 -6.04 20.55
N ASP A 53 -7.51 -4.72 20.71
CA ASP A 53 -6.91 -3.84 19.72
C ASP A 53 -5.37 -3.75 19.88
N SER A 54 -4.70 -3.24 18.84
CA SER A 54 -3.25 -3.05 18.81
C SER A 54 -2.89 -1.62 18.40
N VAL A 55 -1.69 -1.20 18.74
CA VAL A 55 -1.07 0.04 18.27
C VAL A 55 0.02 -0.30 17.27
N GLN A 56 -0.12 0.23 16.05
CA GLN A 56 0.89 0.10 15.02
C GLN A 56 1.46 1.48 14.65
N PHE A 57 2.77 1.62 14.71
CA PHE A 57 3.48 2.83 14.31
C PHE A 57 4.03 2.67 12.89
N LEU A 58 3.68 3.60 11.99
CA LEU A 58 4.28 3.70 10.66
C LEU A 58 5.31 4.83 10.65
N TRP A 59 6.58 4.48 10.55
CA TRP A 59 7.67 5.42 10.33
C TRP A 59 7.71 5.84 8.86
N HIS A 60 7.49 7.13 8.62
CA HIS A 60 7.42 7.74 7.29
C HIS A 60 8.11 9.12 7.32
N GLY A 61 7.79 9.99 6.39
CA GLY A 61 8.25 11.37 6.35
C GLY A 61 9.09 11.68 5.13
N GLY A 62 10.23 12.35 5.31
CA GLY A 62 11.24 12.48 4.29
C GLY A 62 11.93 11.14 4.09
N GLU A 63 12.98 10.88 4.89
CA GLU A 63 13.59 9.55 4.99
C GLU A 63 13.80 9.19 6.47
N PRO A 64 13.10 8.21 7.01
CA PRO A 64 13.23 7.85 8.42
C PRO A 64 14.62 7.35 8.81
N LEU A 65 15.37 6.72 7.91
CA LEU A 65 16.74 6.25 8.19
C LEU A 65 17.79 7.39 8.30
N LEU A 66 17.39 8.65 8.15
CA LEU A 66 18.20 9.81 8.56
C LEU A 66 18.22 10.00 10.08
N MET A 67 17.32 9.34 10.81
CA MET A 67 17.41 9.25 12.27
C MET A 67 18.56 8.31 12.65
N LYS A 68 19.28 8.66 13.73
CA LYS A 68 20.44 7.86 14.19
C LYS A 68 19.97 6.50 14.71
N PRO A 69 20.80 5.44 14.62
CA PRO A 69 20.48 4.12 15.19
C PRO A 69 20.09 4.17 16.68
N ASP A 70 20.76 4.99 17.48
CA ASP A 70 20.48 5.15 18.92
C ASP A 70 19.05 5.65 19.19
N PHE A 71 18.50 6.48 18.30
CA PHE A 71 17.11 6.89 18.39
C PHE A 71 16.18 5.67 18.29
N TYR A 72 16.40 4.81 17.30
CA TYR A 72 15.59 3.60 17.13
C TYR A 72 15.83 2.57 18.24
N ALA A 73 17.04 2.44 18.76
CA ALA A 73 17.31 1.61 19.93
C ALA A 73 16.46 2.07 21.13
N ARG A 74 16.44 3.37 21.41
CA ARG A 74 15.60 3.93 22.47
C ARG A 74 14.10 3.73 22.21
N VAL A 75 13.65 3.86 20.95
CA VAL A 75 12.26 3.57 20.56
C VAL A 75 11.89 2.12 20.87
N VAL A 76 12.76 1.18 20.55
CA VAL A 76 12.56 -0.25 20.85
C VAL A 76 12.45 -0.48 22.35
N ASP A 77 13.37 0.05 23.15
CA ASP A 77 13.37 -0.11 24.60
C ASP A 77 12.07 0.45 25.24
N LEU A 78 11.65 1.65 24.82
CA LEU A 78 10.38 2.23 25.24
C LEU A 78 9.19 1.35 24.85
N THR A 79 9.14 0.90 23.60
CA THR A 79 8.06 0.05 23.09
C THR A 79 7.93 -1.25 23.87
N GLU A 80 9.05 -1.91 24.15
CA GLU A 80 9.09 -3.15 24.92
C GLU A 80 8.66 -2.93 26.38
N SER A 81 9.08 -1.82 27.02
CA SER A 81 8.65 -1.48 28.37
C SER A 81 7.14 -1.25 28.44
N TYR A 82 6.64 -0.31 27.62
CA TYR A 82 5.21 0.01 27.60
C TYR A 82 4.34 -1.19 27.21
N GLY A 83 4.81 -2.05 26.31
CA GLY A 83 4.10 -3.27 25.91
C GLY A 83 3.99 -4.29 27.06
N ARG A 84 5.09 -4.50 27.82
CA ARG A 84 5.08 -5.38 28.99
C ARG A 84 4.17 -4.85 30.10
N ASP A 85 4.28 -3.56 30.41
CA ASP A 85 3.58 -2.94 31.54
C ASP A 85 2.07 -2.80 31.29
N SER A 86 1.65 -2.69 30.03
CA SER A 86 0.25 -2.47 29.66
C SER A 86 -0.48 -3.70 29.10
N GLY A 87 0.24 -4.70 28.60
CA GLY A 87 -0.32 -5.82 27.84
C GLY A 87 -0.80 -5.44 26.42
N VAL A 88 -0.61 -4.18 25.98
CA VAL A 88 -1.00 -3.72 24.65
C VAL A 88 -0.03 -4.27 23.60
N ASN A 89 -0.57 -4.85 22.52
CA ASN A 89 0.26 -5.28 21.39
C ASN A 89 0.71 -4.07 20.58
N ILE A 90 2.01 -3.83 20.55
CA ILE A 90 2.64 -2.71 19.83
C ILE A 90 3.51 -3.26 18.72
N SER A 91 3.37 -2.70 17.52
CA SER A 91 4.18 -3.06 16.35
C SER A 91 4.63 -1.84 15.57
N HIS A 92 5.68 -2.01 14.78
CA HIS A 92 6.24 -0.96 13.93
C HIS A 92 6.30 -1.42 12.48
N ILE A 93 5.99 -0.51 11.56
CA ILE A 93 6.25 -0.63 10.13
C ILE A 93 7.02 0.60 9.66
N MET A 94 7.75 0.49 8.58
CA MET A 94 8.56 1.60 8.08
C MET A 94 8.46 1.72 6.56
N GLN A 95 8.34 2.96 6.06
CA GLN A 95 8.47 3.30 4.66
C GLN A 95 9.78 4.05 4.45
N SER A 96 10.75 3.42 3.79
CA SER A 96 12.09 3.96 3.53
C SER A 96 12.49 3.80 2.06
N ASN A 97 13.36 4.69 1.56
CA ASN A 97 13.98 4.49 0.26
C ASN A 97 15.12 3.45 0.25
N LEU A 98 15.51 2.91 1.41
CA LEU A 98 16.56 1.92 1.66
C LEU A 98 18.00 2.39 1.39
N HIS A 99 18.24 3.55 0.81
CA HIS A 99 19.59 3.99 0.43
C HIS A 99 20.55 4.10 1.62
N LEU A 100 20.01 4.36 2.81
CA LEU A 100 20.78 4.51 4.04
C LEU A 100 20.82 3.22 4.88
N LEU A 101 20.13 2.16 4.48
CA LEU A 101 20.19 0.89 5.16
C LEU A 101 21.55 0.22 4.89
N ASN A 102 22.23 -0.19 5.96
CA ASN A 102 23.55 -0.80 5.92
C ASN A 102 23.73 -1.76 7.12
N ALA A 103 24.83 -2.51 7.12
CA ALA A 103 25.11 -3.52 8.15
C ALA A 103 25.17 -2.95 9.60
N ALA A 104 25.48 -1.65 9.75
CA ALA A 104 25.57 -1.05 11.08
C ALA A 104 24.19 -0.71 11.68
N ASN A 105 23.21 -0.30 10.84
CA ASN A 105 21.88 0.07 11.33
C ASN A 105 20.82 -1.01 11.12
N ALA A 106 21.04 -1.98 10.22
CA ALA A 106 20.08 -3.05 9.93
C ALA A 106 19.68 -3.87 11.18
N PRO A 107 20.56 -4.23 12.13
CA PRO A 107 20.17 -4.99 13.32
C PRO A 107 19.14 -4.26 14.19
N VAL A 108 19.29 -2.96 14.44
CA VAL A 108 18.32 -2.19 15.23
C VAL A 108 16.99 -2.03 14.48
N ILE A 109 17.03 -1.84 13.15
CA ILE A 109 15.83 -1.77 12.34
C ILE A 109 15.11 -3.13 12.31
N ALA A 110 15.83 -4.25 12.23
CA ALA A 110 15.24 -5.58 12.30
C ALA A 110 14.55 -5.82 13.66
N ARG A 111 15.19 -5.41 14.77
CA ARG A 111 14.56 -5.49 16.10
C ARG A 111 13.30 -4.61 16.19
N LEU A 112 13.34 -3.39 15.67
CA LEU A 112 12.18 -2.48 15.61
C LEU A 112 11.02 -3.10 14.85
N LEU A 113 11.30 -3.73 13.70
CA LEU A 113 10.30 -4.28 12.78
C LEU A 113 9.99 -5.77 13.02
N ALA A 114 10.40 -6.36 14.13
CA ALA A 114 10.24 -7.79 14.41
C ALA A 114 8.79 -8.30 14.32
N LYS A 115 7.81 -7.43 14.56
CA LYS A 115 6.36 -7.69 14.42
C LYS A 115 5.71 -6.88 13.31
N GLY A 116 6.47 -6.44 12.32
CA GLY A 116 5.98 -5.54 11.30
C GLY A 116 6.61 -5.77 9.93
N ALA A 117 6.62 -4.73 9.11
CA ALA A 117 7.11 -4.80 7.74
C ALA A 117 7.92 -3.56 7.36
N LEU A 118 8.87 -3.75 6.47
CA LEU A 118 9.57 -2.70 5.77
C LEU A 118 8.94 -2.52 4.39
N SER A 119 8.64 -1.29 4.01
CA SER A 119 8.17 -0.96 2.67
C SER A 119 9.13 0.01 2.00
N SER A 120 9.28 -0.09 0.71
CA SER A 120 10.12 0.81 -0.07
C SER A 120 9.46 1.19 -1.37
N SER A 121 10.00 2.20 -2.01
CA SER A 121 9.56 2.61 -3.36
C SER A 121 10.71 2.46 -4.33
N PHE A 122 10.43 1.87 -5.48
CA PHE A 122 11.40 1.68 -6.56
C PHE A 122 10.97 2.39 -7.85
N GLU A 123 11.85 2.43 -8.83
CA GLU A 123 11.57 3.00 -10.15
C GLU A 123 12.40 2.27 -11.22
N VAL A 124 11.72 1.74 -12.20
CA VAL A 124 12.38 1.04 -13.33
C VAL A 124 12.70 1.96 -14.51
N LEU A 125 12.38 3.25 -14.38
CA LEU A 125 12.58 4.26 -15.43
C LEU A 125 13.44 5.39 -14.92
N ASP A 126 14.35 5.87 -15.77
CA ASP A 126 15.30 6.91 -15.41
C ASP A 126 14.67 8.30 -15.25
N GLY A 127 15.33 9.16 -14.48
CA GLY A 127 15.02 10.59 -14.37
C GLY A 127 13.80 10.95 -13.53
N VAL A 128 13.21 9.99 -12.81
CA VAL A 128 11.99 10.23 -12.01
C VAL A 128 12.29 10.20 -10.51
N ARG A 129 13.00 9.18 -10.04
CA ARG A 129 13.55 9.13 -8.68
C ARG A 129 15.03 9.49 -8.70
N LEU A 130 15.37 10.56 -8.01
CA LEU A 130 16.71 11.09 -8.01
C LEU A 130 17.27 11.09 -6.58
N THR A 131 18.58 10.86 -6.46
CA THR A 131 19.30 11.06 -5.21
C THR A 131 19.77 12.51 -5.09
N LYS A 132 20.12 12.95 -3.88
CA LYS A 132 20.80 14.24 -3.65
C LYS A 132 22.32 14.13 -3.84
N ASN A 133 22.85 12.91 -3.82
CA ASN A 133 24.28 12.67 -4.02
C ASN A 133 24.58 12.63 -5.52
N PRO A 134 25.37 13.58 -6.07
CA PRO A 134 25.79 13.55 -7.46
C PRO A 134 26.55 12.24 -7.78
N GLY A 135 26.21 11.60 -8.89
CA GLY A 135 26.84 10.35 -9.30
C GLY A 135 26.26 9.08 -8.66
N SER A 136 25.32 9.19 -7.74
CA SER A 136 24.60 8.06 -7.17
C SER A 136 23.41 7.68 -8.06
N ASP A 137 23.25 6.38 -8.32
CA ASP A 137 22.12 5.81 -9.05
C ASP A 137 21.04 5.36 -8.05
N TYR A 138 19.80 5.81 -8.26
CA TYR A 138 18.69 5.49 -7.35
C TYR A 138 18.47 3.98 -7.22
N MET A 139 18.43 3.27 -8.35
CA MET A 139 18.13 1.84 -8.33
C MET A 139 19.27 1.00 -7.78
N LYS A 140 20.51 1.35 -8.08
CA LYS A 140 21.67 0.66 -7.47
C LYS A 140 21.69 0.81 -5.96
N ASP A 141 21.41 2.00 -5.45
CA ASP A 141 21.32 2.23 -4.00
C ASP A 141 20.13 1.51 -3.36
N PHE A 142 18.98 1.49 -4.05
CA PHE A 142 17.81 0.72 -3.64
C PHE A 142 18.12 -0.78 -3.55
N GLU A 143 18.70 -1.36 -4.60
CA GLU A 143 19.03 -2.80 -4.68
C GLU A 143 20.08 -3.20 -3.64
N ARG A 144 21.08 -2.35 -3.40
CA ARG A 144 22.03 -2.54 -2.31
C ARG A 144 21.34 -2.56 -0.95
N GLY A 145 20.45 -1.61 -0.68
CA GLY A 145 19.69 -1.55 0.56
C GLY A 145 18.70 -2.71 0.70
N LEU A 146 18.08 -3.15 -0.38
CA LEU A 146 17.20 -4.32 -0.42
C LEU A 146 17.97 -5.60 -0.07
N LYS A 147 19.18 -5.77 -0.62
CA LYS A 147 20.04 -6.89 -0.26
C LYS A 147 20.38 -6.87 1.23
N VAL A 148 20.77 -5.73 1.78
CA VAL A 148 21.05 -5.60 3.24
C VAL A 148 19.81 -5.97 4.06
N ALA A 149 18.61 -5.53 3.65
CA ALA A 149 17.38 -5.87 4.34
C ALA A 149 17.15 -7.39 4.39
N VAL A 150 17.28 -8.06 3.24
CA VAL A 150 17.12 -9.51 3.12
C VAL A 150 18.17 -10.28 3.93
N ASP A 151 19.44 -9.87 3.87
CA ASP A 151 20.55 -10.48 4.62
C ASP A 151 20.33 -10.40 6.15
N HIS A 152 19.52 -9.43 6.62
CA HIS A 152 19.15 -9.26 8.03
C HIS A 152 17.73 -9.75 8.38
N GLY A 153 17.10 -10.55 7.49
CA GLY A 153 15.80 -11.17 7.72
C GLY A 153 14.60 -10.23 7.62
N LEU A 154 14.78 -9.02 7.10
CA LEU A 154 13.70 -8.07 6.88
C LEU A 154 12.90 -8.42 5.62
N SER A 155 11.58 -8.50 5.75
CA SER A 155 10.66 -8.63 4.62
C SER A 155 10.34 -7.25 4.05
N VAL A 156 10.56 -7.04 2.74
CA VAL A 156 10.36 -5.75 2.08
C VAL A 156 9.20 -5.83 1.09
N ASN A 157 8.22 -4.94 1.26
CA ASN A 157 7.16 -4.71 0.27
C ASN A 157 7.51 -3.49 -0.59
N ALA A 158 7.01 -3.47 -1.81
CA ALA A 158 7.23 -2.38 -2.73
C ALA A 158 6.01 -1.46 -2.86
N VAL A 159 6.24 -0.18 -3.09
CA VAL A 159 5.25 0.78 -3.57
C VAL A 159 5.74 1.34 -4.90
N TYR A 160 4.92 1.26 -5.92
CA TYR A 160 5.20 1.87 -7.23
C TYR A 160 4.19 2.96 -7.55
N VAL A 161 4.69 4.14 -7.88
CA VAL A 161 3.86 5.27 -8.31
C VAL A 161 3.71 5.21 -9.82
N VAL A 162 2.49 4.90 -10.29
CA VAL A 162 2.18 4.83 -11.71
C VAL A 162 2.05 6.24 -12.28
N HIS A 163 2.82 6.53 -13.31
CA HIS A 163 2.88 7.83 -13.98
C HIS A 163 2.96 7.64 -15.50
N LYS A 164 2.82 8.70 -16.27
CA LYS A 164 2.66 8.64 -17.73
C LYS A 164 3.74 7.82 -18.44
N LYS A 165 5.00 7.93 -18.00
CA LYS A 165 6.10 7.16 -18.58
C LYS A 165 5.99 5.65 -18.30
N SER A 166 5.30 5.24 -17.24
CA SER A 166 5.16 3.83 -16.85
C SER A 166 3.96 3.14 -17.49
N LEU A 167 3.03 3.87 -18.11
CA LEU A 167 1.83 3.28 -18.71
C LEU A 167 2.16 2.21 -19.76
N ALA A 168 3.10 2.48 -20.64
CA ALA A 168 3.56 1.53 -21.67
C ALA A 168 4.64 0.53 -21.15
N ARG A 169 4.94 0.53 -19.86
CA ARG A 169 5.98 -0.28 -19.23
C ARG A 169 5.49 -1.10 -18.04
N TRP A 170 4.18 -1.27 -17.93
CA TRP A 170 3.54 -1.95 -16.80
C TRP A 170 4.05 -3.39 -16.59
N GLU A 171 4.33 -4.13 -17.67
CA GLU A 171 4.93 -5.48 -17.58
C GLU A 171 6.31 -5.44 -16.92
N ARG A 172 7.16 -4.46 -17.28
CA ARG A 172 8.48 -4.30 -16.67
C ARG A 172 8.39 -4.03 -15.17
N VAL A 173 7.40 -3.23 -14.75
CA VAL A 173 7.15 -2.95 -13.32
C VAL A 173 6.77 -4.22 -12.58
N LEU A 174 5.84 -5.00 -13.12
CA LEU A 174 5.38 -6.24 -12.50
C LEU A 174 6.48 -7.30 -12.48
N SER A 175 7.15 -7.55 -13.62
CA SER A 175 8.23 -8.54 -13.72
C SER A 175 9.36 -8.23 -12.75
N TYR A 176 9.77 -6.96 -12.62
CA TYR A 176 10.81 -6.58 -11.66
C TYR A 176 10.46 -7.04 -10.23
N VAL A 177 9.22 -6.86 -9.80
CA VAL A 177 8.79 -7.29 -8.47
C VAL A 177 8.73 -8.82 -8.36
N MET A 178 8.18 -9.49 -9.38
CA MET A 178 8.06 -10.95 -9.37
C MET A 178 9.43 -11.64 -9.30
N ASP A 179 10.44 -11.08 -9.98
CA ASP A 179 11.79 -11.65 -10.09
C ASP A 179 12.72 -11.22 -8.93
N SER A 180 12.36 -10.20 -8.16
CA SER A 180 13.16 -9.66 -7.04
C SER A 180 12.83 -10.34 -5.71
N PRO A 181 13.61 -10.15 -4.63
CA PRO A 181 13.28 -10.63 -3.30
C PRO A 181 12.15 -9.85 -2.58
N LEU A 182 11.52 -8.89 -3.25
CA LEU A 182 10.36 -8.18 -2.72
C LEU A 182 9.19 -9.15 -2.43
N ARG A 183 8.42 -8.87 -1.39
CA ARG A 183 7.31 -9.73 -0.94
C ARG A 183 5.99 -9.44 -1.61
N GLY A 184 5.79 -8.21 -2.04
CA GLY A 184 4.56 -7.76 -2.70
C GLY A 184 4.69 -6.36 -3.24
N LEU A 185 3.67 -5.91 -3.94
CA LEU A 185 3.62 -4.63 -4.63
C LEU A 185 2.34 -3.87 -4.28
N ARG A 186 2.48 -2.59 -4.01
CA ARG A 186 1.36 -1.65 -4.04
C ARG A 186 1.49 -0.74 -5.25
N LEU A 187 0.49 -0.74 -6.10
CA LEU A 187 0.32 0.20 -7.21
C LEU A 187 -0.45 1.43 -6.70
N SER A 188 0.07 2.60 -6.93
CA SER A 188 -0.58 3.87 -6.57
C SER A 188 -0.49 4.82 -7.76
N PRO A 189 -1.58 5.48 -8.16
CA PRO A 189 -1.49 6.47 -9.24
C PRO A 189 -0.73 7.70 -8.76
N LEU A 190 -0.08 8.42 -9.68
CA LEU A 190 0.56 9.69 -9.35
C LEU A 190 -0.51 10.72 -9.00
N GLU A 191 -0.54 11.13 -7.75
CA GLU A 191 -1.46 12.13 -7.24
C GLU A 191 -0.88 13.54 -7.39
N LYS A 192 -1.75 14.54 -7.63
CA LYS A 192 -1.36 15.97 -7.73
C LYS A 192 -1.02 16.55 -6.35
N LEU A 193 -0.02 15.97 -5.70
CA LEU A 193 0.43 16.29 -4.34
C LEU A 193 1.92 16.62 -4.30
N GLY A 194 2.33 17.43 -3.32
CA GLY A 194 3.73 17.75 -3.07
C GLY A 194 4.40 18.41 -4.28
N ARG A 195 5.47 17.80 -4.79
CA ARG A 195 6.17 18.24 -6.00
C ARG A 195 5.45 17.89 -7.29
N ALA A 196 4.54 16.92 -7.28
CA ALA A 196 3.76 16.52 -8.45
C ALA A 196 2.67 17.56 -8.78
N ARG A 197 3.07 18.79 -9.08
CA ARG A 197 2.20 19.92 -9.42
C ARG A 197 2.77 20.70 -10.61
N GLY A 198 1.93 21.54 -11.23
CA GLY A 198 2.29 22.32 -12.39
C GLY A 198 2.94 21.45 -13.45
N ARG A 199 4.04 21.90 -14.03
CA ARG A 199 4.74 21.20 -15.12
C ARG A 199 5.07 19.72 -14.81
N VAL A 200 5.41 19.39 -13.56
CA VAL A 200 5.70 17.97 -13.21
C VAL A 200 4.46 17.11 -13.37
N PHE A 201 3.29 17.61 -12.95
CA PHE A 201 2.04 16.87 -13.14
C PHE A 201 1.60 16.84 -14.61
N ASP A 202 1.84 17.92 -15.36
CA ASP A 202 1.52 17.97 -16.78
C ASP A 202 2.37 16.96 -17.58
N ASP A 203 3.63 16.74 -17.20
CA ASP A 203 4.57 15.81 -17.85
C ASP A 203 4.37 14.34 -17.41
N LEU A 204 4.01 14.10 -16.14
CA LEU A 204 3.98 12.77 -15.53
C LEU A 204 2.60 12.32 -15.08
N GLY A 205 1.62 13.21 -14.97
CA GLY A 205 0.26 12.91 -14.55
C GLY A 205 -0.43 11.95 -15.52
N ILE A 206 -1.35 11.18 -14.98
CA ILE A 206 -2.21 10.27 -15.74
C ILE A 206 -3.68 10.62 -15.50
N THR A 207 -4.51 10.30 -16.48
CA THR A 207 -5.96 10.42 -16.36
C THR A 207 -6.54 9.26 -15.55
N ALA A 208 -7.77 9.41 -15.08
CA ALA A 208 -8.48 8.34 -14.39
C ALA A 208 -8.68 7.10 -15.29
N LEU A 209 -8.93 7.28 -16.59
CA LEU A 209 -9.07 6.17 -17.52
C LEU A 209 -7.75 5.43 -17.73
N GLU A 210 -6.65 6.15 -17.96
CA GLU A 210 -5.31 5.53 -18.05
C GLU A 210 -4.96 4.73 -16.80
N TRP A 211 -5.37 5.21 -15.61
CA TRP A 211 -5.24 4.43 -14.37
C TRP A 211 -6.06 3.14 -14.41
N GLY A 212 -7.32 3.22 -14.85
CA GLY A 212 -8.20 2.05 -14.98
C GLY A 212 -7.66 1.02 -15.99
N GLU A 213 -7.13 1.47 -17.12
CA GLU A 213 -6.49 0.62 -18.14
C GLU A 213 -5.21 -0.04 -17.58
N PHE A 214 -4.38 0.72 -16.88
CA PHE A 214 -3.20 0.17 -16.22
C PHE A 214 -3.57 -0.93 -15.21
N LEU A 215 -4.59 -0.70 -14.39
CA LEU A 215 -5.10 -1.71 -13.45
C LEU A 215 -5.61 -2.96 -14.19
N TRP A 216 -6.40 -2.79 -15.24
CA TRP A 216 -6.92 -3.92 -16.01
C TRP A 216 -5.83 -4.74 -16.67
N ASN A 217 -4.86 -4.11 -17.31
CA ASN A 217 -3.73 -4.76 -17.93
C ASN A 217 -2.90 -5.53 -16.90
N SER A 218 -2.60 -4.89 -15.76
CA SER A 218 -1.87 -5.51 -14.66
C SER A 218 -2.60 -6.73 -14.09
N TYR A 219 -3.89 -6.60 -13.81
CA TYR A 219 -4.73 -7.70 -13.34
C TYR A 219 -4.77 -8.86 -14.34
N SER A 220 -5.01 -8.56 -15.61
CA SER A 220 -5.09 -9.58 -16.68
C SER A 220 -3.78 -10.33 -16.86
N TRP A 221 -2.65 -9.65 -16.71
CA TRP A 221 -1.33 -10.27 -16.78
C TRP A 221 -1.06 -11.19 -15.58
N LEU A 222 -1.50 -10.82 -14.38
CA LEU A 222 -1.37 -11.62 -13.16
C LEU A 222 -2.34 -12.81 -13.15
N ALA A 223 -3.50 -12.67 -13.76
CA ALA A 223 -4.54 -13.70 -13.76
C ALA A 223 -4.03 -15.02 -14.37
N GLY A 224 -4.19 -16.10 -13.60
CA GLY A 224 -3.76 -17.44 -14.03
C GLY A 224 -2.25 -17.72 -13.90
N ARG A 225 -1.45 -16.79 -13.39
CA ARG A 225 -0.02 -16.98 -13.12
C ARG A 225 0.25 -17.02 -11.61
N PRO A 226 1.23 -17.81 -11.14
CA PRO A 226 1.76 -17.62 -9.79
C PRO A 226 2.32 -16.21 -9.64
N HIS A 227 1.88 -15.49 -8.63
CA HIS A 227 2.33 -14.12 -8.39
C HIS A 227 2.39 -13.79 -6.90
N LYS A 228 3.18 -12.78 -6.57
CA LYS A 228 3.20 -12.15 -5.25
C LYS A 228 1.98 -11.26 -5.08
N PRO A 229 1.55 -10.96 -3.83
CA PRO A 229 0.45 -10.04 -3.58
C PRO A 229 0.64 -8.70 -4.28
N VAL A 230 -0.40 -8.21 -4.96
CA VAL A 230 -0.41 -6.91 -5.63
C VAL A 230 -1.65 -6.12 -5.20
N GLU A 231 -1.42 -5.03 -4.47
CA GLU A 231 -2.47 -4.06 -4.13
C GLU A 231 -2.72 -3.09 -5.32
N PRO A 232 -3.95 -2.73 -5.63
CA PRO A 232 -5.15 -2.89 -4.80
C PRO A 232 -5.94 -4.18 -5.04
N PHE A 233 -5.48 -5.13 -5.84
CA PHE A 233 -6.26 -6.34 -6.18
C PHE A 233 -6.56 -7.19 -4.95
N GLU A 234 -5.61 -7.35 -4.04
CA GLU A 234 -5.81 -8.05 -2.76
C GLU A 234 -6.84 -7.33 -1.88
N GLU A 235 -6.79 -6.01 -1.80
CA GLU A 235 -7.73 -5.20 -1.02
C GLU A 235 -9.17 -5.34 -1.50
N TRP A 236 -9.34 -5.56 -2.79
CA TRP A 236 -10.65 -5.75 -3.41
C TRP A 236 -11.12 -7.21 -3.34
N GLY A 237 -10.34 -8.10 -2.73
CA GLY A 237 -10.69 -9.52 -2.58
C GLY A 237 -10.68 -10.30 -3.90
N LEU A 238 -9.93 -9.81 -4.88
CA LEU A 238 -9.90 -10.37 -6.24
C LEU A 238 -8.76 -11.37 -6.45
N SER A 239 -7.86 -11.49 -5.49
CA SER A 239 -6.76 -12.44 -5.50
C SER A 239 -6.95 -13.53 -4.45
N ARG A 240 -6.37 -14.71 -4.70
CA ARG A 240 -6.29 -15.82 -3.76
C ARG A 240 -5.08 -15.73 -2.82
N SER A 241 -4.23 -14.74 -3.02
CA SER A 241 -3.05 -14.52 -2.18
C SER A 241 -3.43 -13.85 -0.85
N PRO A 242 -2.74 -14.15 0.25
CA PRO A 242 -2.96 -13.44 1.51
C PRO A 242 -2.71 -11.94 1.33
N SER A 243 -3.67 -11.12 1.75
CA SER A 243 -3.52 -9.67 1.72
C SER A 243 -2.26 -9.21 2.47
N MET A 244 -1.54 -8.23 1.92
CA MET A 244 -0.51 -7.54 2.66
C MET A 244 -1.17 -6.85 3.87
N SER A 245 -0.68 -7.13 5.07
CA SER A 245 -1.23 -6.55 6.29
C SER A 245 -1.26 -5.01 6.18
N GLY A 246 -2.41 -4.43 6.35
CA GLY A 246 -2.55 -2.98 6.42
C GLY A 246 -3.13 -2.25 5.22
N GLY A 247 -3.85 -2.88 4.32
CA GLY A 247 -4.52 -2.34 3.14
C GLY A 247 -4.69 -0.81 3.00
N SER A 248 -5.02 -0.27 1.85
CA SER A 248 -5.16 1.17 1.65
C SER A 248 -6.35 1.75 2.42
N CYS A 249 -6.11 2.74 3.26
CA CYS A 249 -7.19 3.47 3.94
C CYS A 249 -8.19 4.13 2.97
N ALA A 250 -7.79 4.36 1.71
CA ALA A 250 -8.63 4.95 0.67
C ALA A 250 -9.88 4.11 0.39
N TYR A 251 -9.76 2.79 0.42
CA TYR A 251 -10.84 1.85 0.12
C TYR A 251 -11.54 1.30 1.36
N LYS A 252 -11.00 1.59 2.54
CA LYS A 252 -11.57 1.17 3.84
C LYS A 252 -12.17 2.38 4.59
N SER A 253 -11.82 2.53 5.84
CA SER A 253 -12.31 3.61 6.72
C SER A 253 -11.27 4.70 6.83
N CYS A 254 -11.26 5.65 5.88
CA CYS A 254 -10.34 6.79 5.93
C CYS A 254 -10.42 7.49 7.28
N LEU A 255 -9.27 7.72 7.92
CA LEU A 255 -9.05 8.30 9.24
C LEU A 255 -9.63 7.50 10.43
N ASP A 256 -10.44 6.46 10.21
CA ASP A 256 -10.88 5.62 11.31
C ASP A 256 -9.69 4.86 11.89
N GLY A 257 -9.40 5.08 13.18
CA GLY A 257 -8.23 4.50 13.83
C GLY A 257 -6.87 4.99 13.30
N ILE A 258 -6.80 6.15 12.61
CA ILE A 258 -5.54 6.72 12.09
C ILE A 258 -5.30 8.12 12.66
N LEU A 259 -4.07 8.36 13.11
CA LEU A 259 -3.50 9.69 13.40
C LEU A 259 -2.10 9.78 12.82
N ALA A 260 -1.66 11.00 12.50
CA ALA A 260 -0.29 11.27 12.09
C ALA A 260 0.34 12.34 12.99
N PHE A 261 1.62 12.18 13.31
CA PHE A 261 2.37 13.13 14.11
C PHE A 261 3.65 13.55 13.39
N ASP A 262 3.93 14.83 13.43
CA ASP A 262 5.23 15.36 13.00
C ASP A 262 6.30 15.23 14.10
N PHE A 263 7.52 15.60 13.74
CA PHE A 263 8.66 15.55 14.66
C PHE A 263 8.49 16.41 15.93
N ALA A 264 7.61 17.41 15.93
CA ALA A 264 7.30 18.27 17.08
C ALA A 264 6.12 17.75 17.92
N GLY A 265 5.48 16.67 17.51
CA GLY A 265 4.31 16.08 18.18
C GLY A 265 2.98 16.73 17.83
N ARG A 266 2.90 17.53 16.75
CA ARG A 266 1.64 18.05 16.22
C ARG A 266 0.86 16.95 15.53
N ALA A 267 -0.44 16.84 15.82
CA ALA A 267 -1.33 15.80 15.36
C ALA A 267 -2.15 16.20 14.14
N PHE A 268 -2.31 15.26 13.20
CA PHE A 268 -3.06 15.42 11.96
C PHE A 268 -3.83 14.12 11.65
N GLY A 269 -4.77 14.16 10.69
CA GLY A 269 -5.57 13.00 10.31
C GLY A 269 -4.75 11.87 9.71
N CYS A 270 -3.86 12.16 8.78
CA CYS A 270 -2.95 11.18 8.16
C CYS A 270 -1.70 11.87 7.60
N GLY A 271 -0.79 11.12 6.99
CA GLY A 271 0.42 11.63 6.37
C GLY A 271 0.18 12.75 5.36
N HIS A 272 -0.82 12.62 4.49
CA HIS A 272 -1.15 13.67 3.50
C HIS A 272 -1.68 14.97 4.14
N PHE A 273 -2.49 14.85 5.19
CA PHE A 273 -2.93 16.02 5.96
C PHE A 273 -1.75 16.71 6.64
N LEU A 274 -0.85 15.91 7.20
CA LEU A 274 0.38 16.39 7.83
C LEU A 274 1.29 17.09 6.80
N ASP A 275 1.53 16.47 5.65
CA ASP A 275 2.40 17.03 4.61
C ASP A 275 1.89 18.37 4.09
N LYS A 276 0.58 18.51 3.92
CA LYS A 276 -0.08 19.76 3.53
C LYS A 276 -0.29 20.73 4.68
N GLN A 277 0.01 20.36 5.91
CA GLN A 277 -0.30 21.13 7.13
C GLN A 277 -1.79 21.48 7.25
N LEU A 278 -2.67 20.56 6.83
CA LEU A 278 -4.12 20.76 6.88
C LEU A 278 -4.68 20.25 8.20
N SER A 279 -5.49 21.10 8.86
CA SER A 279 -6.27 20.68 10.05
C SER A 279 -5.40 20.04 11.12
N CYS A 280 -4.51 20.82 11.73
CA CYS A 280 -3.75 20.39 12.90
C CYS A 280 -4.71 20.27 14.11
N TYR A 281 -4.81 19.07 14.69
CA TYR A 281 -5.69 18.78 15.83
C TYR A 281 -5.11 19.21 17.19
N GLY A 282 -3.89 19.74 17.18
CA GLY A 282 -3.16 20.17 18.36
C GLY A 282 -1.84 19.42 18.53
N ASN A 283 -1.25 19.52 19.73
CA ASN A 283 0.01 18.87 20.05
C ASN A 283 -0.19 17.82 21.16
N ILE A 284 0.39 16.64 20.98
CA ILE A 284 0.30 15.51 21.91
C ILE A 284 0.79 15.86 23.32
N ARG A 285 1.70 16.83 23.46
CA ARG A 285 2.20 17.28 24.76
C ARG A 285 1.13 17.91 25.61
N ASN A 286 0.18 18.64 24.98
CA ASN A 286 -0.81 19.48 25.66
C ASN A 286 -2.25 18.94 25.55
N ARG A 287 -2.49 17.92 24.70
CA ARG A 287 -3.82 17.32 24.49
C ARG A 287 -3.83 15.82 24.78
N GLY A 288 -4.93 15.33 25.32
CA GLY A 288 -5.19 13.90 25.46
C GLY A 288 -5.43 13.25 24.10
N PHE A 289 -5.20 11.93 24.01
CA PHE A 289 -5.35 11.21 22.75
C PHE A 289 -6.81 11.22 22.25
N GLN A 290 -7.77 11.01 23.17
CA GLN A 290 -9.20 11.08 22.81
C GLN A 290 -9.59 12.47 22.26
N THR A 291 -9.09 13.56 22.86
CA THR A 291 -9.36 14.92 22.40
C THR A 291 -8.86 15.17 20.96
N LEU A 292 -7.74 14.55 20.58
CA LEU A 292 -7.22 14.60 19.19
C LEU A 292 -8.12 13.82 18.23
N LEU A 293 -8.68 12.70 18.67
CA LEU A 293 -9.62 11.90 17.88
C LEU A 293 -10.98 12.55 17.70
N ASP A 294 -11.40 13.36 18.66
CA ASP A 294 -12.70 14.06 18.65
C ASP A 294 -12.66 15.41 17.94
N ASP A 295 -11.49 15.77 17.37
CA ASP A 295 -11.36 17.04 16.65
C ASP A 295 -12.40 17.19 15.53
N SER A 296 -13.07 18.34 15.48
CA SER A 296 -14.19 18.59 14.55
C SER A 296 -13.79 18.46 13.08
N ALA A 297 -12.56 18.87 12.71
CA ALA A 297 -12.06 18.73 11.35
C ALA A 297 -11.84 17.25 10.98
N ARG A 298 -11.48 16.41 11.96
CA ARG A 298 -11.40 14.95 11.76
C ARG A 298 -12.80 14.36 11.59
N GLN A 299 -13.76 14.72 12.43
CA GLN A 299 -15.14 14.23 12.34
C GLN A 299 -15.79 14.58 11.00
N MET A 300 -15.49 15.76 10.45
CA MET A 300 -15.92 16.14 9.11
C MET A 300 -15.45 15.15 8.03
N VAL A 301 -14.20 14.69 8.09
CA VAL A 301 -13.68 13.70 7.13
C VAL A 301 -14.27 12.31 7.35
N LEU A 302 -14.52 11.90 8.59
CA LEU A 302 -15.17 10.63 8.91
C LEU A 302 -16.60 10.55 8.36
N ASN A 303 -17.33 11.65 8.40
CA ASN A 303 -18.70 11.75 7.88
C ASN A 303 -18.78 11.72 6.34
N ARG A 304 -17.65 11.88 5.64
CA ARG A 304 -17.59 11.95 4.17
C ARG A 304 -18.25 10.74 3.48
N LYS A 305 -18.05 9.54 3.97
CA LYS A 305 -18.63 8.32 3.35
C LYS A 305 -20.15 8.34 3.37
N ALA A 306 -20.72 8.67 4.52
CA ALA A 306 -22.16 8.77 4.67
C ALA A 306 -22.76 9.87 3.78
N PHE A 307 -22.03 10.97 3.57
CA PHE A 307 -22.43 12.03 2.64
C PHE A 307 -22.36 11.54 1.19
N LEU A 308 -21.23 10.97 0.76
CA LEU A 308 -21.03 10.55 -0.64
C LEU A 308 -22.00 9.45 -1.06
N SER A 309 -22.35 8.51 -0.17
CA SER A 309 -23.31 7.45 -0.50
C SER A 309 -24.73 7.97 -0.80
N ARG A 310 -25.05 9.17 -0.35
CA ARG A 310 -26.35 9.84 -0.59
C ARG A 310 -26.30 10.91 -1.69
N THR A 311 -25.12 11.22 -2.19
CA THR A 311 -24.90 12.29 -3.17
C THR A 311 -24.15 11.79 -4.41
N GLU A 312 -22.90 12.20 -4.62
CA GLU A 312 -22.11 11.91 -5.83
C GLU A 312 -21.93 10.40 -6.11
N CYS A 313 -22.04 9.56 -5.10
CA CYS A 313 -21.89 8.10 -5.21
C CYS A 313 -23.20 7.33 -4.97
N ALA A 314 -24.36 8.01 -4.92
CA ALA A 314 -25.66 7.35 -4.78
C ALA A 314 -25.90 6.38 -5.94
N GLY A 315 -26.28 5.13 -5.63
CA GLY A 315 -26.52 4.08 -6.64
C GLY A 315 -25.28 3.65 -7.44
N CYS A 316 -24.07 4.00 -7.00
CA CYS A 316 -22.85 3.63 -7.72
C CYS A 316 -22.57 2.12 -7.63
N PRO A 317 -22.47 1.38 -8.77
CA PRO A 317 -22.28 -0.07 -8.76
C PRO A 317 -20.95 -0.52 -8.16
N VAL A 318 -19.94 0.36 -8.11
CA VAL A 318 -18.63 0.06 -7.54
C VAL A 318 -18.44 0.61 -6.11
N TRP A 319 -19.52 1.04 -5.47
CA TRP A 319 -19.46 1.65 -4.13
C TRP A 319 -18.78 0.76 -3.08
N ASP A 320 -19.12 -0.51 -3.04
CA ASP A 320 -18.61 -1.44 -2.04
C ASP A 320 -17.09 -1.65 -2.09
N HIS A 321 -16.51 -1.44 -3.26
CA HIS A 321 -15.06 -1.49 -3.46
C HIS A 321 -14.38 -0.13 -3.26
N CYS A 322 -14.93 0.92 -3.88
CA CYS A 322 -14.30 2.24 -3.95
C CYS A 322 -14.58 3.12 -2.73
N ARG A 323 -15.83 3.11 -2.22
CA ARG A 323 -16.31 3.94 -1.08
C ARG A 323 -15.93 5.43 -1.17
N GLY A 324 -15.84 5.95 -2.41
CA GLY A 324 -15.49 7.33 -2.69
C GLY A 324 -13.99 7.64 -2.70
N GLY A 325 -13.11 6.66 -2.45
CA GLY A 325 -11.65 6.80 -2.52
C GLY A 325 -11.05 7.76 -1.49
N CYS A 326 -9.81 8.20 -1.70
CA CYS A 326 -9.10 9.10 -0.81
C CYS A 326 -9.69 10.53 -0.84
N PRO A 327 -9.95 11.18 0.29
CA PRO A 327 -10.40 12.57 0.31
C PRO A 327 -9.33 13.56 -0.20
N MET A 328 -8.07 13.17 -0.21
CA MET A 328 -6.98 14.04 -0.64
C MET A 328 -6.85 14.12 -2.16
N ASP A 329 -7.18 13.07 -2.88
CA ASP A 329 -7.22 13.06 -4.35
C ASP A 329 -8.53 13.64 -4.92
N GLY A 330 -9.62 13.62 -4.15
CA GLY A 330 -10.88 14.31 -4.47
C GLY A 330 -10.82 15.84 -4.27
N ARG A 331 -9.83 16.33 -3.55
CA ARG A 331 -9.61 17.76 -3.30
C ARG A 331 -8.80 18.41 -4.43
N GLN A 332 -9.45 18.74 -5.52
CA GLN A 332 -8.89 19.75 -6.42
C GLN A 332 -9.08 21.13 -5.76
N GLU A 333 -8.00 21.70 -5.25
CA GLU A 333 -7.80 23.09 -4.82
C GLU A 333 -8.75 23.70 -3.76
N ASN A 334 -9.92 23.16 -3.47
CA ASN A 334 -10.87 23.67 -2.49
C ASN A 334 -11.22 22.65 -1.38
N ILE A 335 -10.99 23.06 -0.24
CA ILE A 335 -11.07 22.75 1.18
C ILE A 335 -12.13 21.70 1.65
N LEU A 336 -13.10 21.28 0.87
CA LEU A 336 -14.15 20.40 1.36
C LEU A 336 -13.88 18.91 1.08
N PRO A 337 -13.91 18.05 2.12
CA PRO A 337 -13.60 16.60 1.97
C PRO A 337 -14.72 15.81 1.28
N TYR A 338 -15.77 16.47 0.78
CA TYR A 338 -17.02 15.85 0.34
C TYR A 338 -17.08 15.50 -1.15
N ARG A 339 -15.97 15.55 -1.87
CA ARG A 339 -15.91 15.10 -3.27
C ARG A 339 -15.42 13.65 -3.35
N ARG A 340 -15.97 12.90 -4.31
CA ARG A 340 -15.43 11.57 -4.65
C ARG A 340 -14.01 11.67 -5.19
N THR A 341 -13.31 10.52 -5.21
CA THR A 341 -11.96 10.42 -5.76
C THR A 341 -11.86 10.89 -7.21
N ALA A 342 -10.75 11.53 -7.57
CA ALA A 342 -10.44 11.86 -8.96
C ALA A 342 -10.32 10.61 -9.86
N TRP A 343 -10.03 9.45 -9.27
CA TRP A 343 -9.86 8.17 -9.97
C TRP A 343 -11.16 7.43 -10.27
N CYS A 344 -12.31 8.05 -10.03
CA CYS A 344 -13.65 7.44 -10.15
C CYS A 344 -13.88 6.76 -11.50
N ALA A 345 -13.59 7.43 -12.63
CA ALA A 345 -13.79 6.86 -13.96
C ALA A 345 -12.93 5.61 -14.20
N GLY A 346 -11.68 5.61 -13.71
CA GLY A 346 -10.78 4.46 -13.82
C GLY A 346 -11.23 3.27 -12.98
N HIS A 347 -11.73 3.51 -11.77
CA HIS A 347 -12.28 2.44 -10.92
C HIS A 347 -13.51 1.81 -11.59
N LYS A 348 -14.43 2.61 -12.13
CA LYS A 348 -15.58 2.08 -12.88
C LYS A 348 -15.15 1.25 -14.07
N TYR A 349 -14.24 1.78 -14.90
CA TYR A 349 -13.68 1.08 -16.05
C TYR A 349 -13.10 -0.29 -15.67
N TYR A 350 -12.32 -0.36 -14.59
CA TYR A 350 -11.71 -1.60 -14.11
C TYR A 350 -12.76 -2.62 -13.65
N PHE A 351 -13.70 -2.21 -12.78
CA PHE A 351 -14.71 -3.12 -12.23
C PHE A 351 -15.73 -3.59 -13.28
N GLU A 352 -16.12 -2.75 -14.23
CA GLU A 352 -17.00 -3.14 -15.34
C GLU A 352 -16.37 -4.27 -16.18
N ARG A 353 -15.06 -4.19 -16.43
CA ARG A 353 -14.32 -5.24 -17.14
C ARG A 353 -14.19 -6.52 -16.31
N LEU A 354 -13.93 -6.38 -15.04
CA LEU A 354 -13.84 -7.52 -14.12
C LEU A 354 -15.17 -8.28 -14.08
N ASP A 355 -16.29 -7.57 -13.95
CA ASP A 355 -17.63 -8.16 -13.96
C ASP A 355 -17.95 -8.83 -15.30
N ALA A 356 -17.54 -8.23 -16.41
CA ALA A 356 -17.73 -8.82 -17.74
C ALA A 356 -16.92 -10.13 -17.87
N ALA A 357 -15.66 -10.13 -17.46
CA ALA A 357 -14.79 -11.32 -17.47
C ALA A 357 -15.34 -12.44 -16.57
N SER A 358 -15.83 -12.11 -15.38
CA SER A 358 -16.45 -13.07 -14.45
C SER A 358 -17.71 -13.71 -15.02
N ARG A 359 -18.56 -12.94 -15.69
CA ARG A 359 -19.75 -13.46 -16.38
C ARG A 359 -19.41 -14.39 -17.53
N MET A 360 -18.36 -14.08 -18.31
CA MET A 360 -17.88 -14.95 -19.39
C MET A 360 -17.32 -16.28 -18.87
N ALA A 361 -16.57 -16.24 -17.76
CA ALA A 361 -16.03 -17.45 -17.13
C ALA A 361 -17.10 -18.35 -16.51
N SER A 362 -18.22 -17.78 -16.05
CA SER A 362 -19.35 -18.51 -15.47
C SER A 362 -20.40 -18.96 -16.48
N ALA A 363 -20.31 -18.53 -17.76
CA ALA A 363 -21.20 -18.97 -18.80
C ALA A 363 -21.03 -20.48 -19.08
N PRO A 364 -22.11 -21.29 -19.10
CA PRO A 364 -22.01 -22.71 -19.37
C PRO A 364 -21.40 -22.92 -20.77
N VAL A 365 -20.29 -23.65 -20.83
CA VAL A 365 -19.71 -24.10 -22.11
C VAL A 365 -20.79 -24.88 -22.84
N LYS A 366 -21.39 -24.31 -23.86
CA LYS A 366 -22.26 -25.05 -24.77
C LYS A 366 -21.41 -26.16 -25.40
N ARG A 367 -21.47 -27.35 -24.80
CA ARG A 367 -20.93 -28.56 -25.45
C ARG A 367 -21.71 -28.73 -26.76
N THR A 368 -21.15 -28.33 -27.86
CA THR A 368 -21.55 -28.77 -29.18
C THR A 368 -21.25 -30.25 -29.24
N ALA A 369 -22.28 -31.07 -28.96
CA ALA A 369 -22.24 -32.47 -29.19
C ALA A 369 -22.15 -32.68 -30.71
N SER A 370 -20.94 -32.88 -31.22
CA SER A 370 -20.77 -33.37 -32.58
C SER A 370 -21.22 -34.85 -32.57
N ARG A 371 -22.46 -35.06 -33.05
CA ARG A 371 -22.97 -36.38 -33.44
C ARG A 371 -22.16 -36.88 -34.63
N VAL A 372 -21.04 -37.48 -34.42
CA VAL A 372 -20.42 -38.38 -35.41
C VAL A 372 -21.00 -39.76 -35.13
N ALA A 373 -22.12 -40.05 -35.80
CA ALA A 373 -22.68 -41.38 -35.86
C ALA A 373 -21.73 -42.25 -36.72
N ARG A 374 -20.84 -42.98 -36.07
CA ARG A 374 -20.17 -44.10 -36.72
C ARG A 374 -21.17 -45.26 -36.82
N ARG A 375 -21.71 -45.50 -38.01
CA ARG A 375 -22.29 -46.79 -38.39
C ARG A 375 -21.18 -47.86 -38.40
N VAL A 376 -21.18 -48.73 -37.42
CA VAL A 376 -20.37 -49.95 -37.46
C VAL A 376 -21.34 -51.10 -37.78
N SER A 377 -21.22 -51.64 -39.00
CA SER A 377 -21.89 -52.88 -39.41
C SER A 377 -21.26 -54.08 -38.72
N PRO A 378 -22.03 -55.11 -38.31
CA PRO A 378 -21.47 -56.28 -37.65
C PRO A 378 -20.87 -57.25 -38.67
N VAL A 379 -19.59 -57.50 -38.56
CA VAL A 379 -18.93 -58.61 -39.26
C VAL A 379 -19.13 -59.90 -38.46
N ARG A 380 -19.84 -60.89 -39.09
CA ARG A 380 -20.00 -62.26 -38.62
C ARG A 380 -18.68 -63.03 -38.77
N MET A 381 -18.08 -63.42 -37.67
CA MET A 381 -17.03 -64.43 -37.71
C MET A 381 -17.57 -65.82 -37.24
N LYS A 382 -17.40 -66.81 -38.12
CA LYS A 382 -17.65 -68.20 -37.90
C LYS A 382 -16.59 -68.76 -36.96
N GLY A 383 -17.05 -69.66 -36.09
CA GLY A 383 -16.21 -70.38 -35.18
C GLY A 383 -15.35 -71.46 -35.82
N SER A 384 -14.26 -71.79 -35.20
CA SER A 384 -13.64 -73.12 -35.24
C SER A 384 -12.88 -73.32 -33.93
N GLY A 385 -13.16 -74.44 -33.37
CA GLY A 385 -12.80 -74.91 -32.08
C GLY A 385 -11.46 -75.63 -32.00
N ARG A 386 -11.25 -76.14 -30.83
CA ARG A 386 -10.30 -77.14 -30.30
C ARG A 386 -9.22 -76.55 -29.40
N LYS A 387 -9.28 -76.96 -28.20
CA LYS A 387 -8.88 -78.13 -27.39
C LYS A 387 -7.62 -77.81 -26.53
N ASP A 388 -7.87 -78.02 -25.27
CA ASP A 388 -7.05 -78.76 -24.26
C ASP A 388 -5.52 -78.54 -24.20
N SER A 389 -4.98 -78.13 -23.05
CA SER A 389 -4.38 -79.03 -22.04
C SER A 389 -3.57 -78.25 -21.00
N ARG A 390 -3.91 -78.44 -19.73
CA ARG A 390 -3.09 -78.87 -18.58
C ARG A 390 -1.57 -78.59 -18.68
N THR A 391 -0.95 -77.96 -17.71
CA THR A 391 -0.53 -78.43 -16.38
C THR A 391 0.40 -77.44 -15.67
N LYS A 392 0.19 -77.39 -14.39
CA LYS A 392 1.12 -77.34 -13.23
C LYS A 392 2.54 -76.77 -13.42
N LYS A 393 2.91 -75.69 -12.72
CA LYS A 393 3.58 -75.69 -11.42
C LYS A 393 3.52 -74.31 -10.84
#